data_28a007ca6990ca491c6e02ac1c926d52
#
_entry.id   28a007ca6990ca491c6e02ac1c926d52
#
_cell.length_a   1.000
_cell.length_b   1.000
_cell.length_c   1.000
_cell.angle_alpha   90.00
_cell.angle_beta   90.00
_cell.angle_gamma   90.00
#
_symmetry.space_group_name_H-M   'P 1'
#
loop_
_entity.id
_entity.type
_entity.pdbx_description
1 polymer ?
#
loop_
_entity_poly.entity_id
_entity_poly.type
_entity_poly.pdbx_seq_one_letter_code
_entity_poly.pdbx_strand_id
1 'polypeptide(L)'
;MARPRRTTKEKLLDAAEKLFARKGYHGTSLRTITRSAGVDLALVNYHFGGKQGLFEAVIDRRGAMLNEERLRRLAEMRRAAEPGHPSTEAVVSAFFDPILDFLEHADPGWHSYFALLAEVNNSPVWGKRLMGKTFNTTVKRFIAALMESLPEAAPQDVYWGYNFLTGALTLSLAETGRLDVLSGGLCRSADVAALRARLGPFVSAGLRGLARRSAGNV
;
A
#
# COMPACT_ATOMS: atom_id res chain seq x y z
N MET A 1 3.25 22.67 24.44
CA MET A 1 2.02 22.84 23.66
C MET A 1 1.09 21.65 23.87
N ALA A 2 -0.15 21.88 24.32
CA ALA A 2 -1.13 20.81 24.53
C ALA A 2 -1.51 20.19 23.17
N ARG A 3 -1.49 18.85 23.08
CA ARG A 3 -1.97 18.13 21.89
C ARG A 3 -3.44 18.50 21.63
N PRO A 4 -3.83 18.88 20.40
CA PRO A 4 -5.21 19.21 20.10
C PRO A 4 -6.12 18.03 20.48
N ARG A 5 -7.27 18.34 21.07
CA ARG A 5 -8.24 17.34 21.53
C ARG A 5 -8.80 16.60 20.32
N ARG A 6 -8.51 15.31 20.21
CA ARG A 6 -8.99 14.46 19.10
C ARG A 6 -10.52 14.50 19.03
N THR A 7 -11.04 14.65 17.82
CA THR A 7 -12.48 14.58 17.55
C THR A 7 -12.99 13.15 17.76
N THR A 8 -14.30 13.00 17.94
CA THR A 8 -14.95 11.68 18.03
C THR A 8 -14.64 10.80 16.81
N LYS A 9 -14.67 11.40 15.61
CA LYS A 9 -14.35 10.72 14.35
C LYS A 9 -12.92 10.18 14.34
N GLU A 10 -11.94 10.95 14.76
CA GLU A 10 -10.53 10.52 14.86
C GLU A 10 -10.33 9.40 15.88
N LYS A 11 -10.97 9.49 17.06
CA LYS A 11 -10.91 8.41 18.07
C LYS A 11 -11.45 7.10 17.54
N LEU A 12 -12.56 7.13 16.80
CA LEU A 12 -13.13 5.95 16.17
C LEU A 12 -12.22 5.36 15.10
N LEU A 13 -11.64 6.19 14.23
CA LEU A 13 -10.71 5.74 13.20
C LEU A 13 -9.44 5.11 13.80
N ASP A 14 -8.86 5.72 14.83
CA ASP A 14 -7.65 5.20 15.48
C ASP A 14 -7.91 3.85 16.19
N ALA A 15 -9.04 3.72 16.88
CA ALA A 15 -9.43 2.47 17.53
C ALA A 15 -9.76 1.38 16.50
N ALA A 16 -10.46 1.73 15.42
CA ALA A 16 -10.84 0.83 14.35
C ALA A 16 -9.62 0.30 13.60
N GLU A 17 -8.68 1.17 13.22
CA GLU A 17 -7.43 0.81 12.52
C GLU A 17 -6.67 -0.27 13.30
N LYS A 18 -6.41 -0.04 14.59
CA LYS A 18 -5.70 -1.00 15.44
C LYS A 18 -6.42 -2.35 15.57
N LEU A 19 -7.74 -2.31 15.70
CA LEU A 19 -8.53 -3.53 15.90
C LEU A 19 -8.70 -4.32 14.61
N PHE A 20 -8.93 -3.67 13.48
CA PHE A 20 -9.00 -4.32 12.17
C PHE A 20 -7.66 -4.94 11.77
N ALA A 21 -6.54 -4.26 11.99
CA ALA A 21 -5.21 -4.79 11.72
C ALA A 21 -4.88 -6.06 12.54
N ARG A 22 -5.36 -6.11 13.80
CA ARG A 22 -5.08 -7.24 14.69
C ARG A 22 -6.01 -8.44 14.52
N LYS A 23 -7.26 -8.22 14.13
CA LYS A 23 -8.33 -9.22 14.16
C LYS A 23 -9.05 -9.39 12.83
N GLY A 24 -8.64 -8.68 11.81
CA GLY A 24 -9.32 -8.59 10.53
C GLY A 24 -10.70 -7.92 10.63
N TYR A 25 -11.33 -7.76 9.48
CA TYR A 25 -12.68 -7.17 9.41
C TYR A 25 -13.70 -8.01 10.18
N HIS A 26 -13.74 -9.34 9.96
CA HIS A 26 -14.74 -10.23 10.55
C HIS A 26 -14.57 -10.42 12.05
N GLY A 27 -13.33 -10.51 12.55
CA GLY A 27 -12.99 -10.68 13.96
C GLY A 27 -13.18 -9.43 14.84
N THR A 28 -13.56 -8.30 14.25
CA THR A 28 -13.74 -7.02 14.96
C THR A 28 -15.22 -6.65 15.04
N SER A 29 -15.74 -6.27 16.21
CA SER A 29 -17.10 -5.78 16.38
C SER A 29 -17.14 -4.27 16.63
N LEU A 30 -18.24 -3.61 16.23
CA LEU A 30 -18.46 -2.18 16.53
C LEU A 30 -18.43 -1.88 18.03
N ARG A 31 -18.98 -2.78 18.86
CA ARG A 31 -18.95 -2.64 20.33
C ARG A 31 -17.52 -2.63 20.87
N THR A 32 -16.63 -3.45 20.31
CA THR A 32 -15.21 -3.46 20.70
C THR A 32 -14.52 -2.17 20.31
N ILE A 33 -14.80 -1.66 19.11
CA ILE A 33 -14.22 -0.39 18.61
C ILE A 33 -14.69 0.79 19.47
N THR A 34 -15.99 0.92 19.72
CA THR A 34 -16.56 2.04 20.50
C THR A 34 -16.10 2.04 21.93
N ARG A 35 -16.01 0.85 22.57
CA ARG A 35 -15.41 0.70 23.90
C ARG A 35 -13.96 1.17 23.92
N SER A 36 -13.15 0.78 22.92
CA SER A 36 -11.75 1.17 22.81
C SER A 36 -11.59 2.69 22.57
N ALA A 37 -12.50 3.28 21.82
CA ALA A 37 -12.50 4.72 21.51
C ALA A 37 -13.11 5.58 22.65
N GLY A 38 -13.82 4.98 23.62
CA GLY A 38 -14.54 5.72 24.66
C GLY A 38 -15.69 6.55 24.12
N VAL A 39 -16.46 6.02 23.15
CA VAL A 39 -17.57 6.71 22.47
C VAL A 39 -18.81 5.83 22.36
N ASP A 40 -19.96 6.46 22.16
CA ASP A 40 -21.23 5.76 21.98
C ASP A 40 -21.31 5.07 20.59
N LEU A 41 -22.01 3.92 20.55
CA LEU A 41 -22.22 3.15 19.31
C LEU A 41 -23.01 3.93 18.25
N ALA A 42 -23.96 4.77 18.67
CA ALA A 42 -24.76 5.58 17.77
C ALA A 42 -23.90 6.51 16.89
N LEU A 43 -22.76 6.97 17.43
CA LEU A 43 -21.83 7.85 16.71
C LEU A 43 -21.11 7.14 15.55
N VAL A 44 -20.95 5.83 15.59
CA VAL A 44 -20.43 5.07 14.42
C VAL A 44 -21.42 5.11 13.28
N ASN A 45 -22.70 4.87 13.56
CA ASN A 45 -23.75 4.92 12.54
C ASN A 45 -23.88 6.36 11.97
N TYR A 46 -23.85 7.36 12.84
CA TYR A 46 -23.91 8.76 12.43
C TYR A 46 -22.75 9.18 11.52
N HIS A 47 -21.51 8.85 11.89
CA HIS A 47 -20.32 9.30 11.15
C HIS A 47 -19.96 8.43 9.95
N PHE A 48 -20.28 7.12 9.99
CA PHE A 48 -19.75 6.15 9.02
C PHE A 48 -20.83 5.22 8.41
N GLY A 49 -22.08 5.28 8.85
CA GLY A 49 -23.13 4.40 8.36
C GLY A 49 -22.96 2.92 8.79
N GLY A 50 -22.11 2.64 9.76
CA GLY A 50 -21.89 1.29 10.29
C GLY A 50 -20.47 0.77 10.14
N LYS A 51 -20.29 -0.54 10.38
CA LYS A 51 -18.97 -1.20 10.41
C LYS A 51 -18.23 -1.11 9.08
N GLN A 52 -18.95 -1.31 7.97
CA GLN A 52 -18.37 -1.28 6.63
C GLN A 52 -17.87 0.12 6.27
N GLY A 53 -18.66 1.16 6.48
CA GLY A 53 -18.26 2.54 6.20
C GLY A 53 -17.10 2.99 7.09
N LEU A 54 -17.05 2.54 8.35
CA LEU A 54 -15.92 2.78 9.23
C LEU A 54 -14.64 2.09 8.71
N PHE A 55 -14.75 0.86 8.22
CA PHE A 55 -13.63 0.12 7.66
C PHE A 55 -13.09 0.80 6.38
N GLU A 56 -13.98 1.19 5.48
CA GLU A 56 -13.62 1.96 4.26
C GLU A 56 -12.93 3.28 4.64
N ALA A 57 -13.45 3.99 5.63
CA ALA A 57 -12.85 5.25 6.08
C ALA A 57 -11.46 5.08 6.72
N VAL A 58 -11.18 3.93 7.36
CA VAL A 58 -9.84 3.58 7.87
C VAL A 58 -8.87 3.43 6.69
N ILE A 59 -9.26 2.69 5.65
CA ILE A 59 -8.41 2.50 4.46
C ILE A 59 -8.21 3.82 3.71
N ASP A 60 -9.27 4.61 3.51
CA ASP A 60 -9.20 5.87 2.78
C ASP A 60 -8.32 6.92 3.49
N ARG A 61 -8.33 6.96 4.83
CA ARG A 61 -7.58 7.97 5.61
C ARG A 61 -6.08 7.96 5.32
N ARG A 62 -5.43 6.82 5.47
CA ARG A 62 -3.99 6.68 5.21
C ARG A 62 -3.69 6.46 3.73
N GLY A 63 -4.64 5.87 3.00
CA GLY A 63 -4.55 5.72 1.56
C GLY A 63 -4.45 7.05 0.82
N ALA A 64 -5.15 8.09 1.29
CA ALA A 64 -5.05 9.43 0.74
C ALA A 64 -3.64 10.00 0.91
N MET A 65 -3.04 9.88 2.11
CA MET A 65 -1.68 10.34 2.39
C MET A 65 -0.64 9.59 1.54
N LEU A 66 -0.80 8.27 1.43
CA LEU A 66 0.10 7.45 0.59
C LEU A 66 0.00 7.84 -0.89
N ASN A 67 -1.21 8.05 -1.39
CA ASN A 67 -1.43 8.47 -2.77
C ASN A 67 -0.85 9.86 -3.06
N GLU A 68 -1.01 10.81 -2.15
CA GLU A 68 -0.43 12.16 -2.25
C GLU A 68 1.09 12.08 -2.36
N GLU A 69 1.75 11.35 -1.47
CA GLU A 69 3.20 11.20 -1.47
C GLU A 69 3.70 10.47 -2.74
N ARG A 70 3.02 9.42 -3.17
CA ARG A 70 3.32 8.73 -4.43
C ARG A 70 3.23 9.66 -5.63
N LEU A 71 2.16 10.46 -5.73
CA LEU A 71 1.98 11.39 -6.83
C LEU A 71 3.01 12.53 -6.82
N ARG A 72 3.39 12.99 -5.63
CA ARG A 72 4.47 13.96 -5.46
C ARG A 72 5.79 13.41 -6.02
N ARG A 73 6.18 12.20 -5.61
CA ARG A 73 7.40 11.55 -6.11
C ARG A 73 7.36 11.24 -7.59
N LEU A 74 6.22 10.80 -8.09
CA LEU A 74 6.03 10.57 -9.52
C LEU A 74 6.25 11.87 -10.33
N ALA A 75 5.76 13.02 -9.85
CA ALA A 75 5.95 14.29 -10.49
C ALA A 75 7.42 14.78 -10.42
N GLU A 76 8.10 14.57 -9.28
CA GLU A 76 9.52 14.91 -9.12
C GLU A 76 10.41 14.07 -10.03
N MET A 77 10.15 12.75 -10.06
CA MET A 77 10.86 11.84 -10.95
C MET A 77 10.72 12.21 -12.42
N ARG A 78 9.51 12.57 -12.88
CA ARG A 78 9.30 13.01 -14.26
C ARG A 78 10.08 14.30 -14.59
N ARG A 79 10.04 15.28 -13.70
CA ARG A 79 10.84 16.51 -13.87
C ARG A 79 12.35 16.25 -13.94
N ALA A 80 12.84 15.33 -13.12
CA ALA A 80 14.25 14.96 -13.10
C ALA A 80 14.68 14.20 -14.37
N ALA A 81 13.76 13.58 -15.09
CA ALA A 81 14.02 12.84 -16.32
C ALA A 81 13.92 13.71 -17.59
N GLU A 82 13.40 14.94 -17.50
CA GLU A 82 13.26 15.83 -18.66
C GLU A 82 14.62 16.19 -19.28
N PRO A 83 14.73 16.21 -20.64
CA PRO A 83 13.69 16.01 -21.65
C PRO A 83 13.42 14.55 -22.04
N GLY A 84 13.92 13.56 -21.32
CA GLY A 84 13.78 12.14 -21.63
C GLY A 84 12.60 11.46 -20.87
N HIS A 85 12.63 10.13 -20.89
CA HIS A 85 11.70 9.30 -20.13
C HIS A 85 12.32 8.82 -18.81
N PRO A 86 11.55 8.63 -17.74
CA PRO A 86 12.06 8.09 -16.49
C PRO A 86 12.52 6.64 -16.68
N SER A 87 13.52 6.22 -15.91
CA SER A 87 13.93 4.82 -15.87
C SER A 87 12.88 3.97 -15.13
N THR A 88 12.82 2.67 -15.46
CA THR A 88 11.94 1.72 -14.76
C THR A 88 12.23 1.71 -13.25
N GLU A 89 13.50 1.78 -12.86
CA GLU A 89 13.94 1.87 -11.47
C GLU A 89 13.35 3.10 -10.77
N ALA A 90 13.41 4.24 -11.41
CA ALA A 90 12.88 5.48 -10.84
C ALA A 90 11.36 5.42 -10.64
N VAL A 91 10.62 4.83 -11.59
CA VAL A 91 9.17 4.61 -11.45
C VAL A 91 8.87 3.66 -10.30
N VAL A 92 9.60 2.55 -10.21
CA VAL A 92 9.45 1.55 -9.14
C VAL A 92 9.76 2.14 -7.77
N SER A 93 10.86 2.92 -7.64
CA SER A 93 11.21 3.63 -6.41
C SER A 93 10.15 4.64 -6.01
N ALA A 94 9.64 5.44 -6.93
CA ALA A 94 8.58 6.41 -6.64
C ALA A 94 7.29 5.73 -6.12
N PHE A 95 7.05 4.47 -6.47
CA PHE A 95 5.92 3.69 -5.98
C PHE A 95 6.15 3.06 -4.60
N PHE A 96 7.36 2.52 -4.34
CA PHE A 96 7.69 1.78 -3.11
C PHE A 96 8.18 2.66 -1.97
N ASP A 97 9.08 3.61 -2.26
CA ASP A 97 9.76 4.39 -1.22
C ASP A 97 8.82 5.11 -0.26
N PRO A 98 7.66 5.66 -0.68
CA PRO A 98 6.70 6.24 0.26
C PRO A 98 6.23 5.26 1.34
N ILE A 99 6.04 3.98 0.98
CA ILE A 99 5.64 2.94 1.94
C ILE A 99 6.77 2.68 2.93
N LEU A 100 7.98 2.50 2.41
CA LEU A 100 9.16 2.18 3.22
C LEU A 100 9.53 3.34 4.16
N ASP A 101 9.38 4.59 3.70
CA ASP A 101 9.60 5.77 4.54
C ASP A 101 8.55 5.88 5.65
N PHE A 102 7.28 5.59 5.36
CA PHE A 102 6.25 5.56 6.40
C PHE A 102 6.49 4.46 7.43
N LEU A 103 7.02 3.31 7.02
CA LEU A 103 7.40 2.23 7.94
C LEU A 103 8.59 2.63 8.83
N GLU A 104 9.60 3.30 8.28
CA GLU A 104 10.82 3.64 9.01
C GLU A 104 10.69 4.88 9.88
N HIS A 105 9.96 5.92 9.43
CA HIS A 105 10.06 7.25 10.02
C HIS A 105 8.75 7.83 10.55
N ALA A 106 7.60 7.19 10.25
CA ALA A 106 6.29 7.70 10.66
C ALA A 106 5.79 7.05 11.96
N ASP A 107 4.54 7.33 12.33
CA ASP A 107 3.93 6.73 13.52
C ASP A 107 3.72 5.21 13.37
N PRO A 108 3.77 4.43 14.49
CA PRO A 108 3.64 2.97 14.45
C PRO A 108 2.33 2.44 13.84
N GLY A 109 1.32 3.29 13.66
CA GLY A 109 0.06 2.92 13.02
C GLY A 109 0.24 2.54 11.55
N TRP A 110 1.32 2.97 10.89
CA TRP A 110 1.60 2.60 9.50
C TRP A 110 1.88 1.11 9.33
N HIS A 111 2.59 0.47 10.26
CA HIS A 111 2.77 -0.99 10.24
C HIS A 111 1.41 -1.72 10.26
N SER A 112 0.54 -1.33 11.21
CA SER A 112 -0.81 -1.89 11.29
C SER A 112 -1.64 -1.63 10.01
N TYR A 113 -1.51 -0.44 9.43
CA TYR A 113 -2.19 -0.08 8.21
C TYR A 113 -1.72 -0.89 7.00
N PHE A 114 -0.41 -1.04 6.80
CA PHE A 114 0.11 -1.80 5.67
C PHE A 114 -0.17 -3.30 5.78
N ALA A 115 -0.14 -3.88 6.98
CA ALA A 115 -0.58 -5.25 7.20
C ALA A 115 -2.06 -5.43 6.81
N LEU A 116 -2.92 -4.49 7.23
CA LEU A 116 -4.33 -4.47 6.86
C LEU A 116 -4.52 -4.27 5.35
N LEU A 117 -3.75 -3.38 4.73
CA LEU A 117 -3.80 -3.13 3.29
C LEU A 117 -3.40 -4.36 2.48
N ALA A 118 -2.41 -5.12 2.95
CA ALA A 118 -2.00 -6.38 2.34
C ALA A 118 -3.14 -7.42 2.39
N GLU A 119 -3.84 -7.55 3.52
CA GLU A 119 -5.03 -8.40 3.65
C GLU A 119 -6.14 -7.97 2.69
N VAL A 120 -6.45 -6.67 2.65
CA VAL A 120 -7.49 -6.10 1.78
C VAL A 120 -7.19 -6.32 0.32
N ASN A 121 -5.94 -6.08 -0.11
CA ASN A 121 -5.52 -6.25 -1.51
C ASN A 121 -5.67 -7.70 -1.99
N ASN A 122 -5.41 -8.68 -1.12
CA ASN A 122 -5.51 -10.09 -1.45
C ASN A 122 -6.94 -10.67 -1.23
N SER A 123 -7.89 -9.87 -0.77
CA SER A 123 -9.26 -10.30 -0.56
C SER A 123 -10.10 -10.22 -1.82
N PRO A 124 -10.75 -11.32 -2.27
CA PRO A 124 -11.69 -11.29 -3.40
C PRO A 124 -12.86 -10.33 -3.18
N VAL A 125 -13.27 -10.14 -1.92
CA VAL A 125 -14.40 -9.27 -1.54
C VAL A 125 -14.00 -7.80 -1.57
N TRP A 126 -12.85 -7.46 -0.98
CA TRP A 126 -12.42 -6.07 -0.79
C TRP A 126 -11.50 -5.55 -1.88
N GLY A 127 -10.66 -6.41 -2.48
CA GLY A 127 -9.62 -6.03 -3.42
C GLY A 127 -10.18 -5.23 -4.59
N LYS A 128 -11.16 -5.77 -5.32
CA LYS A 128 -11.77 -5.06 -6.46
C LYS A 128 -12.43 -3.74 -6.05
N ARG A 129 -13.21 -3.75 -4.98
CA ARG A 129 -14.05 -2.62 -4.60
C ARG A 129 -13.25 -1.52 -3.89
N LEU A 130 -12.57 -1.89 -2.82
CA LEU A 130 -11.93 -0.93 -1.92
C LEU A 130 -10.61 -0.44 -2.48
N MET A 131 -9.75 -1.35 -2.97
CA MET A 131 -8.50 -0.96 -3.64
C MET A 131 -8.79 -0.15 -4.91
N GLY A 132 -9.84 -0.53 -5.65
CA GLY A 132 -10.26 0.21 -6.83
C GLY A 132 -10.66 1.65 -6.52
N LYS A 133 -11.48 1.86 -5.49
CA LYS A 133 -11.95 3.18 -5.07
C LYS A 133 -10.79 4.07 -4.61
N THR A 134 -9.92 3.53 -3.74
CA THR A 134 -8.89 4.33 -3.04
C THR A 134 -7.64 4.55 -3.90
N PHE A 135 -7.23 3.55 -4.72
CA PHE A 135 -5.90 3.55 -5.35
C PHE A 135 -5.89 3.60 -6.87
N ASN A 136 -6.96 3.17 -7.59
CA ASN A 136 -6.89 3.01 -9.04
C ASN A 136 -6.46 4.27 -9.80
N THR A 137 -6.86 5.46 -9.37
CA THR A 137 -6.45 6.71 -10.03
C THR A 137 -4.94 6.91 -9.98
N THR A 138 -4.35 6.69 -8.81
CA THR A 138 -2.88 6.76 -8.61
C THR A 138 -2.18 5.65 -9.38
N VAL A 139 -2.66 4.42 -9.25
CA VAL A 139 -2.09 3.24 -9.93
C VAL A 139 -2.05 3.40 -11.44
N LYS A 140 -3.12 3.91 -12.07
CA LYS A 140 -3.14 4.16 -13.53
C LYS A 140 -2.04 5.12 -13.97
N ARG A 141 -1.71 6.13 -13.17
CA ARG A 141 -0.59 7.05 -13.46
C ARG A 141 0.77 6.36 -13.40
N PHE A 142 0.96 5.44 -12.45
CA PHE A 142 2.18 4.63 -12.37
C PHE A 142 2.27 3.61 -13.52
N ILE A 143 1.18 2.97 -13.90
CA ILE A 143 1.15 2.07 -15.07
C ILE A 143 1.51 2.85 -16.33
N ALA A 144 0.98 4.06 -16.52
CA ALA A 144 1.37 4.92 -17.65
C ALA A 144 2.86 5.26 -17.63
N ALA A 145 3.43 5.60 -16.46
CA ALA A 145 4.86 5.85 -16.33
C ALA A 145 5.73 4.61 -16.57
N LEU A 146 5.24 3.42 -16.21
CA LEU A 146 5.90 2.15 -16.55
C LEU A 146 5.88 1.90 -18.07
N MET A 147 4.77 2.17 -18.76
CA MET A 147 4.68 2.10 -20.22
C MET A 147 5.65 3.07 -20.91
N GLU A 148 5.78 4.30 -20.39
CA GLU A 148 6.76 5.28 -20.87
C GLU A 148 8.21 4.80 -20.69
N SER A 149 8.50 4.09 -19.58
CA SER A 149 9.84 3.58 -19.27
C SER A 149 10.21 2.27 -19.97
N LEU A 150 9.22 1.61 -20.58
CA LEU A 150 9.34 0.30 -21.25
C LEU A 150 8.61 0.34 -22.60
N PRO A 151 9.01 1.18 -23.55
CA PRO A 151 8.27 1.39 -24.79
C PRO A 151 8.18 0.15 -25.66
N GLU A 152 9.08 -0.82 -25.48
CA GLU A 152 9.09 -2.12 -26.17
C GLU A 152 8.14 -3.16 -25.57
N ALA A 153 7.60 -2.89 -24.36
CA ALA A 153 6.71 -3.83 -23.69
C ALA A 153 5.29 -3.81 -24.25
N ALA A 154 4.70 -4.99 -24.48
CA ALA A 154 3.27 -5.04 -24.74
C ALA A 154 2.48 -4.54 -23.52
N PRO A 155 1.38 -3.75 -23.72
CA PRO A 155 0.63 -3.21 -22.60
C PRO A 155 0.17 -4.26 -21.58
N GLN A 156 -0.22 -5.45 -22.03
CA GLN A 156 -0.60 -6.56 -21.15
C GLN A 156 0.54 -7.02 -20.23
N ASP A 157 1.79 -6.98 -20.69
CA ASP A 157 2.94 -7.38 -19.88
C ASP A 157 3.25 -6.34 -18.81
N VAL A 158 2.99 -5.05 -19.07
CA VAL A 158 3.08 -4.00 -18.05
C VAL A 158 2.01 -4.20 -16.96
N TYR A 159 0.76 -4.55 -17.33
CA TYR A 159 -0.28 -4.87 -16.35
C TYR A 159 0.05 -6.10 -15.51
N TRP A 160 0.57 -7.16 -16.12
CA TRP A 160 1.05 -8.33 -15.38
C TRP A 160 2.22 -8.01 -14.49
N GLY A 161 3.18 -7.21 -14.98
CA GLY A 161 4.31 -6.73 -14.20
C GLY A 161 3.86 -5.93 -12.98
N TYR A 162 2.89 -5.04 -13.13
CA TYR A 162 2.26 -4.33 -12.01
C TYR A 162 1.59 -5.30 -11.01
N ASN A 163 0.90 -6.33 -11.49
CA ASN A 163 0.29 -7.34 -10.63
C ASN A 163 1.35 -8.09 -9.80
N PHE A 164 2.47 -8.49 -10.43
CA PHE A 164 3.57 -9.15 -9.73
C PHE A 164 4.27 -8.23 -8.73
N LEU A 165 4.50 -6.96 -9.11
CA LEU A 165 4.99 -5.91 -8.22
C LEU A 165 4.12 -5.79 -6.95
N THR A 166 2.80 -5.73 -7.13
CA THR A 166 1.85 -5.61 -6.03
C THR A 166 1.86 -6.87 -5.15
N GLY A 167 1.96 -8.06 -5.76
CA GLY A 167 2.07 -9.34 -5.04
C GLY A 167 3.34 -9.42 -4.18
N ALA A 168 4.49 -9.05 -4.74
CA ALA A 168 5.76 -9.01 -4.00
C ALA A 168 5.70 -8.03 -2.82
N LEU A 169 5.14 -6.83 -3.06
CA LEU A 169 4.96 -5.82 -2.02
C LEU A 169 4.04 -6.31 -0.90
N THR A 170 2.83 -6.77 -1.23
CA THR A 170 1.83 -7.15 -0.21
C THR A 170 2.26 -8.35 0.60
N LEU A 171 2.96 -9.33 0.01
CA LEU A 171 3.53 -10.44 0.76
C LEU A 171 4.59 -9.97 1.76
N SER A 172 5.43 -9.01 1.36
CA SER A 172 6.46 -8.43 2.24
C SER A 172 5.84 -7.63 3.39
N LEU A 173 4.78 -6.87 3.12
CA LEU A 173 4.07 -6.06 4.13
C LEU A 173 3.21 -6.89 5.10
N ALA A 174 2.88 -8.13 4.75
CA ALA A 174 2.12 -9.02 5.62
C ALA A 174 2.92 -9.54 6.83
N GLU A 175 4.24 -9.41 6.82
CA GLU A 175 5.17 -9.77 7.91
C GLU A 175 4.83 -11.13 8.57
N THR A 176 4.60 -12.15 7.74
CA THR A 176 4.11 -13.47 8.23
C THR A 176 5.11 -14.24 9.07
N GLY A 177 6.35 -13.77 9.18
CA GLY A 177 7.46 -14.50 9.81
C GLY A 177 7.94 -15.75 9.06
N ARG A 178 7.31 -16.08 7.92
CA ARG A 178 7.68 -17.27 7.14
C ARG A 178 9.10 -17.21 6.61
N LEU A 179 9.54 -16.03 6.15
CA LEU A 179 10.91 -15.82 5.68
C LEU A 179 11.92 -16.09 6.78
N ASP A 180 11.63 -15.66 8.00
CA ASP A 180 12.47 -15.84 9.18
C ASP A 180 12.69 -17.32 9.47
N VAL A 181 11.61 -18.12 9.43
CA VAL A 181 11.67 -19.57 9.65
C VAL A 181 12.40 -20.28 8.51
N LEU A 182 12.07 -19.97 7.25
CA LEU A 182 12.69 -20.62 6.10
C LEU A 182 14.19 -20.37 5.98
N SER A 183 14.64 -19.19 6.42
CA SER A 183 16.05 -18.80 6.38
C SER A 183 16.85 -19.24 7.61
N GLY A 184 16.22 -19.89 8.60
CA GLY A 184 16.86 -20.20 9.87
C GLY A 184 17.30 -18.94 10.65
N GLY A 185 16.59 -17.81 10.45
CA GLY A 185 16.90 -16.54 11.09
C GLY A 185 17.94 -15.68 10.35
N LEU A 186 18.43 -16.12 9.17
CA LEU A 186 19.34 -15.33 8.34
C LEU A 186 18.66 -14.05 7.79
N CYS A 187 17.37 -14.13 7.49
CA CYS A 187 16.56 -13.01 7.05
C CYS A 187 15.45 -12.74 8.07
N ARG A 188 15.07 -11.47 8.19
CA ARG A 188 13.93 -11.04 9.02
C ARG A 188 12.90 -10.33 8.15
N SER A 189 11.65 -10.80 8.20
CA SER A 189 10.55 -10.21 7.42
C SER A 189 10.25 -8.76 7.82
N ALA A 190 10.54 -8.37 9.07
CA ALA A 190 10.37 -6.99 9.56
C ALA A 190 11.55 -6.06 9.25
N ASP A 191 12.59 -6.53 8.53
CA ASP A 191 13.76 -5.70 8.18
C ASP A 191 13.46 -4.82 6.96
N VAL A 192 12.97 -3.61 7.21
CA VAL A 192 12.59 -2.64 6.17
C VAL A 192 13.80 -2.22 5.34
N ALA A 193 15.00 -2.08 5.94
CA ALA A 193 16.21 -1.73 5.22
C ALA A 193 16.62 -2.83 4.22
N ALA A 194 16.54 -4.10 4.67
CA ALA A 194 16.78 -5.24 3.78
C ALA A 194 15.75 -5.35 2.66
N LEU A 195 14.47 -5.04 2.93
CA LEU A 195 13.40 -4.99 1.95
C LEU A 195 13.68 -3.88 0.91
N ARG A 196 14.01 -2.67 1.37
CA ARG A 196 14.37 -1.51 0.52
C ARG A 196 15.48 -1.85 -0.46
N ALA A 197 16.55 -2.47 0.03
CA ALA A 197 17.70 -2.81 -0.78
C ALA A 197 17.42 -3.85 -1.89
N ARG A 198 16.35 -4.64 -1.77
CA ARG A 198 16.09 -5.80 -2.63
C ARG A 198 14.84 -5.68 -3.50
N LEU A 199 13.76 -5.13 -2.98
CA LEU A 199 12.46 -5.16 -3.64
C LEU A 199 12.47 -4.35 -4.94
N GLY A 200 13.02 -3.13 -4.93
CA GLY A 200 13.10 -2.28 -6.11
C GLY A 200 13.91 -2.92 -7.25
N PRO A 201 15.17 -3.34 -7.01
CA PRO A 201 15.98 -4.05 -8.01
C PRO A 201 15.33 -5.32 -8.55
N PHE A 202 14.73 -6.15 -7.68
CA PHE A 202 14.04 -7.39 -8.08
C PHE A 202 12.87 -7.10 -9.03
N VAL A 203 12.00 -6.16 -8.66
CA VAL A 203 10.82 -5.80 -9.45
C VAL A 203 11.22 -5.15 -10.77
N SER A 204 12.19 -4.23 -10.76
CA SER A 204 12.67 -3.57 -11.99
C SER A 204 13.28 -4.57 -12.98
N ALA A 205 14.05 -5.53 -12.49
CA ALA A 205 14.60 -6.59 -13.33
C ALA A 205 13.50 -7.47 -13.95
N GLY A 206 12.46 -7.81 -13.15
CA GLY A 206 11.29 -8.57 -13.62
C GLY A 206 10.51 -7.84 -14.71
N LEU A 207 10.25 -6.54 -14.53
CA LEU A 207 9.56 -5.70 -15.51
C LEU A 207 10.32 -5.64 -16.84
N ARG A 208 11.65 -5.41 -16.80
CA ARG A 208 12.48 -5.44 -18.01
C ARG A 208 12.54 -6.82 -18.66
N GLY A 209 12.49 -7.89 -17.85
CA GLY A 209 12.43 -9.26 -18.37
C GLY A 209 11.16 -9.54 -19.17
N LEU A 210 10.01 -9.03 -18.72
CA LEU A 210 8.74 -9.11 -19.45
C LEU A 210 8.79 -8.30 -20.77
N ALA A 211 9.34 -7.08 -20.72
CA ALA A 211 9.46 -6.22 -21.90
C ALA A 211 10.30 -6.88 -23.03
N ARG A 212 11.47 -7.47 -22.70
CA ARG A 212 12.32 -8.18 -23.68
C ARG A 212 11.62 -9.38 -24.33
N ARG A 213 10.75 -10.08 -23.58
CA ARG A 213 9.96 -11.20 -24.10
C ARG A 213 8.97 -10.73 -25.15
N SER A 214 8.34 -9.56 -24.94
CA SER A 214 7.43 -8.95 -25.92
C SER A 214 8.15 -8.60 -27.22
N ALA A 215 9.35 -8.02 -27.13
CA ALA A 215 10.15 -7.63 -28.30
C ALA A 215 10.67 -8.84 -29.10
N GLY A 216 10.88 -10.00 -28.45
CA GLY A 216 11.38 -11.21 -29.12
C GLY A 216 10.29 -12.09 -29.78
N ASN A 217 9.02 -11.77 -29.61
CA ASN A 217 7.87 -12.49 -30.21
C ASN A 217 7.25 -11.76 -31.43
N VAL A 218 7.91 -10.75 -31.95
CA VAL A 218 7.60 -10.06 -33.21
C VAL A 218 8.63 -10.51 -34.24
#